data_09ee6dab652c76c5aaa84c9d46e9afcb
#
_entry.id   09ee6dab652c76c5aaa84c9d46e9afcb
#
_cell.length_a   1.000
_cell.length_b   1.000
_cell.length_c   1.000
_cell.angle_alpha   90.00
_cell.angle_beta   90.00
_cell.angle_gamma   90.00
#
_symmetry.space_group_name_H-M   'P 1'
#
loop_
_entity.id
_entity.type
_entity.pdbx_description
1 polymer ?
#
loop_
_entity_poly.entity_id
_entity_poly.type
_entity_poly.pdbx_seq_one_letter_code
_entity_poly.pdbx_strand_id
1 'polypeptide(L)'
;MRFFFIFLFLSSVSTFQSQVLFVSFKDSKTNEPIPNVQCKIGFSSNALGASKDSLSGFSLQNGEIYFALTTAQTGLTTAKGTIEFQLHYSHPIYQSASKFYAFELKEDTTKLNLYLKAERIQEVRDIIIKSNKPDTVYASKTYSVADFELGANGALFLLTYEKNLMKDAQLQCIYKDTTLFLQQIPERAEALRRDFRGNVHVQTETSMYGLQSTDATLQLRSIPKDYFYKYIAPIVDTSLTRQFYSSYIDIYPAFEYGALDQLDSTYKAILHIQDDLMMELYRSEYKWVDIRTKLWAKNLENQTGIDAEIYVGANVFTKSLYYEPVYAPLFLSNDTLYIFDYPKDMLRVYTTDGRLLKSIPIFHHYHAKQSGFQKNLQQDRKTGKIYTIYEQEGHVYVGLLDLKTGLVVQKVKLAFRYVEKVRIYDNQVYFVYRPFESTQKKFLYKQKLPVRDN
;
A
#
# COMPACT_ATOMS: atom_id res chain seq x y z
N MET A 1 17.97 65.67 -50.44
CA MET A 1 19.00 64.68 -50.19
C MET A 1 18.99 64.43 -48.67
N ARG A 2 18.28 63.46 -48.16
CA ARG A 2 18.22 63.08 -46.77
C ARG A 2 18.71 61.64 -46.65
N PHE A 3 19.85 61.42 -46.04
CA PHE A 3 20.41 60.11 -45.73
C PHE A 3 19.71 59.56 -44.49
N PHE A 4 19.10 58.38 -44.61
CA PHE A 4 18.56 57.60 -43.52
C PHE A 4 19.63 56.59 -43.12
N PHE A 5 20.18 56.71 -41.88
CA PHE A 5 21.05 55.72 -41.27
C PHE A 5 20.19 54.66 -40.58
N ILE A 6 20.16 53.45 -41.16
CA ILE A 6 19.57 52.27 -40.48
C ILE A 6 20.63 51.66 -39.59
N PHE A 7 20.44 51.81 -38.28
CA PHE A 7 21.22 51.07 -37.27
C PHE A 7 20.67 49.65 -37.17
N LEU A 8 21.41 48.68 -37.67
CA LEU A 8 21.13 47.27 -37.48
C LEU A 8 21.60 46.88 -36.08
N PHE A 9 20.68 46.76 -35.13
CA PHE A 9 20.94 46.10 -33.83
C PHE A 9 21.02 44.59 -34.08
N LEU A 10 22.22 44.05 -34.19
CA LEU A 10 22.47 42.62 -34.03
C LEU A 10 22.29 42.26 -32.55
N SER A 11 21.10 41.87 -32.14
CA SER A 11 20.90 41.20 -30.88
C SER A 11 21.52 39.81 -31.01
N SER A 12 22.70 39.63 -30.41
CA SER A 12 23.25 38.29 -30.15
C SER A 12 22.32 37.57 -29.19
N VAL A 13 21.45 36.71 -29.75
CA VAL A 13 20.72 35.73 -28.98
C VAL A 13 21.77 34.73 -28.51
N SER A 14 22.28 34.92 -27.29
CA SER A 14 23.04 33.90 -26.59
C SER A 14 22.07 32.74 -26.32
N THR A 15 22.18 31.68 -27.11
CA THR A 15 21.52 30.39 -26.82
C THR A 15 22.05 29.87 -25.50
N PHE A 16 21.24 30.00 -24.44
CA PHE A 16 21.51 29.37 -23.16
C PHE A 16 21.38 27.86 -23.37
N GLN A 17 22.47 27.16 -23.66
CA GLN A 17 22.52 25.72 -23.57
C GLN A 17 22.47 25.34 -22.09
N SER A 18 21.30 24.90 -21.63
CA SER A 18 21.18 24.28 -20.32
C SER A 18 21.71 22.85 -20.44
N GLN A 19 22.74 22.52 -19.69
CA GLN A 19 23.25 21.16 -19.59
C GLN A 19 22.43 20.38 -18.56
N VAL A 20 22.15 19.12 -18.85
CA VAL A 20 21.40 18.23 -17.97
C VAL A 20 22.29 17.11 -17.47
N LEU A 21 22.42 17.00 -16.14
CA LEU A 21 23.00 15.82 -15.50
C LEU A 21 21.88 14.81 -15.22
N PHE A 22 21.99 13.66 -15.84
CA PHE A 22 21.10 12.53 -15.66
C PHE A 22 21.77 11.49 -14.76
N VAL A 23 21.14 11.14 -13.64
CA VAL A 23 21.64 10.12 -12.72
C VAL A 23 20.62 9.00 -12.62
N SER A 24 21.05 7.77 -12.87
CA SER A 24 20.25 6.55 -12.75
C SER A 24 20.77 5.67 -11.62
N PHE A 25 19.91 5.31 -10.68
CA PHE A 25 20.22 4.44 -9.55
C PHE A 25 19.64 3.05 -9.77
N LYS A 26 20.47 2.02 -9.68
CA LYS A 26 20.11 0.62 -9.85
C LYS A 26 20.66 -0.24 -8.72
N ASP A 27 19.94 -1.30 -8.36
CA ASP A 27 20.44 -2.31 -7.44
C ASP A 27 21.63 -3.06 -8.06
N SER A 28 22.71 -3.22 -7.31
CA SER A 28 23.96 -3.82 -7.80
C SER A 28 23.85 -5.33 -8.09
N LYS A 29 22.80 -6.03 -7.60
CA LYS A 29 22.59 -7.46 -7.80
C LYS A 29 21.48 -7.76 -8.79
N THR A 30 20.35 -7.02 -8.70
CA THR A 30 19.15 -7.30 -9.51
C THR A 30 19.07 -6.42 -10.76
N ASN A 31 19.85 -5.34 -10.85
CA ASN A 31 19.75 -4.29 -11.88
C ASN A 31 18.40 -3.56 -11.90
N GLU A 32 17.54 -3.78 -10.91
CA GLU A 32 16.26 -3.09 -10.80
C GLU A 32 16.49 -1.61 -10.46
N PRO A 33 15.64 -0.69 -10.97
CA PRO A 33 15.73 0.72 -10.64
C PRO A 33 15.38 0.95 -9.17
N ILE A 34 16.05 1.93 -8.54
CA ILE A 34 15.83 2.28 -7.13
C ILE A 34 15.15 3.66 -7.08
N PRO A 35 13.85 3.72 -6.75
CA PRO A 35 13.14 4.97 -6.56
C PRO A 35 13.50 5.64 -5.22
N ASN A 36 13.14 6.91 -5.07
CA ASN A 36 13.25 7.69 -3.84
C ASN A 36 14.68 7.79 -3.24
N VAL A 37 15.71 7.64 -4.06
CA VAL A 37 17.10 7.94 -3.64
C VAL A 37 17.23 9.45 -3.47
N GLN A 38 17.50 9.91 -2.26
CA GLN A 38 17.85 11.32 -2.04
C GLN A 38 19.22 11.59 -2.63
N CYS A 39 19.29 12.53 -3.56
CA CYS A 39 20.50 12.90 -4.26
C CYS A 39 20.78 14.37 -4.02
N LYS A 40 22.02 14.71 -3.65
CA LYS A 40 22.51 16.07 -3.45
C LYS A 40 23.81 16.27 -4.19
N ILE A 41 23.87 17.32 -5.00
CA ILE A 41 25.07 17.73 -5.75
C ILE A 41 25.64 18.99 -5.10
N GLY A 42 26.89 18.93 -4.72
CA GLY A 42 27.65 20.10 -4.26
C GLY A 42 28.75 20.43 -5.26
N PHE A 43 28.80 21.68 -5.73
CA PHE A 43 29.87 22.17 -6.59
C PHE A 43 31.02 22.70 -5.76
N SER A 44 32.26 22.31 -6.12
CA SER A 44 33.46 22.76 -5.46
C SER A 44 33.88 24.08 -6.11
N SER A 45 33.70 25.22 -5.44
CA SER A 45 34.29 26.50 -5.91
C SER A 45 35.62 26.74 -5.19
N ASN A 46 36.70 26.83 -5.94
CA ASN A 46 38.00 27.31 -5.44
C ASN A 46 38.07 28.84 -5.33
N ALA A 47 36.98 29.58 -5.53
CA ALA A 47 36.90 31.02 -5.42
C ALA A 47 36.46 31.45 -4.02
N LEU A 48 37.29 32.18 -3.32
CA LEU A 48 36.95 32.83 -2.05
C LEU A 48 35.69 33.70 -2.23
N GLY A 49 34.57 33.26 -1.60
CA GLY A 49 33.37 34.07 -1.47
C GLY A 49 32.12 33.61 -2.24
N ALA A 50 32.17 32.53 -2.98
CA ALA A 50 30.96 31.99 -3.67
C ALA A 50 30.06 31.15 -2.74
N SER A 51 28.76 31.43 -2.78
CA SER A 51 27.74 30.62 -2.11
C SER A 51 27.87 29.17 -2.56
N LYS A 52 27.76 28.20 -1.61
CA LYS A 52 27.73 26.78 -1.91
C LYS A 52 26.39 26.48 -2.59
N ASP A 53 26.32 26.61 -3.90
CA ASP A 53 25.16 26.16 -4.64
C ASP A 53 25.09 24.65 -4.56
N SER A 54 23.99 24.13 -4.06
CA SER A 54 23.72 22.71 -4.02
C SER A 54 22.36 22.41 -4.64
N LEU A 55 22.33 21.45 -5.54
CA LEU A 55 21.09 20.90 -6.09
C LEU A 55 20.71 19.65 -5.33
N SER A 56 19.43 19.44 -5.05
CA SER A 56 18.96 18.23 -4.39
C SER A 56 17.60 17.79 -4.93
N GLY A 57 17.35 16.50 -4.89
CA GLY A 57 16.08 15.90 -5.33
C GLY A 57 16.02 14.43 -4.99
N PHE A 58 14.94 13.78 -5.43
CA PHE A 58 14.71 12.35 -5.25
C PHE A 58 14.57 11.65 -6.61
N SER A 59 15.10 10.43 -6.73
CA SER A 59 14.89 9.64 -7.94
C SER A 59 13.42 9.27 -8.11
N LEU A 60 12.97 9.24 -9.37
CA LEU A 60 11.63 8.82 -9.76
C LEU A 60 11.44 7.30 -9.63
N GLN A 61 10.26 6.79 -9.93
CA GLN A 61 9.92 5.35 -9.92
C GLN A 61 10.83 4.49 -10.82
N ASN A 62 11.32 5.07 -11.91
CA ASN A 62 12.30 4.43 -12.81
C ASN A 62 13.75 4.52 -12.31
N GLY A 63 13.97 4.99 -11.09
CA GLY A 63 15.30 5.15 -10.50
C GLY A 63 16.12 6.34 -11.03
N GLU A 64 15.50 7.24 -11.79
CA GLU A 64 16.19 8.33 -12.48
C GLU A 64 15.93 9.68 -11.83
N ILE A 65 16.91 10.57 -11.89
CA ILE A 65 16.80 11.97 -11.50
C ILE A 65 17.55 12.85 -12.48
N TYR A 66 17.01 14.04 -12.76
CA TYR A 66 17.53 15.01 -13.68
C TYR A 66 17.86 16.30 -12.96
N PHE A 67 19.08 16.84 -13.18
CA PHE A 67 19.50 18.14 -12.68
C PHE A 67 19.83 19.04 -13.85
N ALA A 68 19.08 20.13 -14.02
CA ALA A 68 19.42 21.19 -14.96
C ALA A 68 20.56 22.04 -14.37
N LEU A 69 21.70 22.06 -15.05
CA LEU A 69 22.88 22.85 -14.64
C LEU A 69 22.77 24.25 -15.25
N THR A 70 22.83 25.26 -14.40
CA THR A 70 22.81 26.66 -14.83
C THR A 70 24.19 27.10 -15.35
N THR A 71 24.23 28.16 -16.15
CA THR A 71 25.47 28.76 -16.64
C THR A 71 26.43 29.20 -15.51
N ALA A 72 25.91 29.58 -14.34
CA ALA A 72 26.72 29.86 -13.17
C ALA A 72 27.45 28.61 -12.64
N GLN A 73 26.82 27.47 -12.73
CA GLN A 73 27.38 26.18 -12.31
C GLN A 73 28.27 25.55 -13.39
N THR A 74 27.93 25.73 -14.66
CA THR A 74 28.77 25.30 -15.81
C THR A 74 29.98 26.21 -16.01
N GLY A 75 29.94 27.47 -15.55
CA GLY A 75 31.06 28.39 -15.55
C GLY A 75 32.19 28.06 -14.55
N LEU A 76 31.96 27.09 -13.65
CA LEU A 76 32.95 26.54 -12.71
C LEU A 76 33.85 25.48 -13.37
N THR A 77 34.19 25.66 -14.66
CA THR A 77 35.08 24.73 -15.35
C THR A 77 36.53 24.92 -14.87
N THR A 78 37.21 23.81 -14.58
CA THR A 78 38.66 23.82 -14.40
C THR A 78 39.34 24.23 -15.73
N ALA A 79 40.62 24.61 -15.68
CA ALA A 79 41.39 24.98 -16.87
C ALA A 79 41.38 23.93 -18.02
N LYS A 80 40.81 22.74 -17.80
CA LYS A 80 40.65 21.63 -18.75
C LYS A 80 39.22 21.51 -19.34
N GLY A 81 38.29 22.41 -19.05
CA GLY A 81 36.90 22.32 -19.53
C GLY A 81 36.07 21.20 -18.85
N THR A 82 36.45 20.83 -17.63
CA THR A 82 35.75 19.82 -16.83
C THR A 82 34.95 20.46 -15.68
N ILE A 83 33.75 19.94 -15.39
CA ILE A 83 33.01 20.30 -14.17
C ILE A 83 33.31 19.23 -13.11
N GLU A 84 33.71 19.70 -11.94
CA GLU A 84 33.92 18.86 -10.76
C GLU A 84 32.79 19.09 -9.75
N PHE A 85 32.16 18.00 -9.30
CA PHE A 85 31.14 18.06 -8.26
C PHE A 85 31.21 16.87 -7.34
N GLN A 86 30.71 17.04 -6.12
CA GLN A 86 30.50 15.99 -5.15
C GLN A 86 29.05 15.56 -5.20
N LEU A 87 28.81 14.29 -5.50
CA LEU A 87 27.49 13.68 -5.47
C LEU A 87 27.34 12.90 -4.18
N HIS A 88 26.41 13.34 -3.34
CA HIS A 88 25.98 12.62 -2.16
C HIS A 88 24.64 11.98 -2.43
N TYR A 89 24.52 10.68 -2.17
CA TYR A 89 23.25 9.96 -2.28
C TYR A 89 23.00 9.10 -1.04
N SER A 90 21.73 9.02 -0.64
CA SER A 90 21.28 8.25 0.51
C SER A 90 19.92 7.63 0.24
N HIS A 91 19.73 6.44 0.76
CA HIS A 91 18.48 5.71 0.72
C HIS A 91 18.39 4.81 1.95
N PRO A 92 17.21 4.64 2.60
CA PRO A 92 17.10 3.87 3.84
C PRO A 92 17.52 2.40 3.77
N ILE A 93 17.50 1.81 2.57
CA ILE A 93 17.82 0.38 2.36
C ILE A 93 19.20 0.18 1.73
N TYR A 94 19.73 1.20 1.07
CA TYR A 94 20.98 1.12 0.30
C TYR A 94 22.09 1.92 0.97
N GLN A 95 23.33 1.50 0.75
CA GLN A 95 24.50 2.18 1.30
C GLN A 95 24.56 3.61 0.78
N SER A 96 24.58 4.56 1.71
CA SER A 96 24.81 5.96 1.42
C SER A 96 26.27 6.18 1.06
N ALA A 97 26.54 7.00 0.07
CA ALA A 97 27.90 7.36 -0.29
C ALA A 97 28.01 8.81 -0.79
N SER A 98 29.23 9.29 -0.74
CA SER A 98 29.59 10.61 -1.28
C SER A 98 30.81 10.42 -2.17
N LYS A 99 30.69 10.76 -3.46
CA LYS A 99 31.74 10.57 -4.45
C LYS A 99 31.98 11.83 -5.25
N PHE A 100 33.24 12.05 -5.60
CA PHE A 100 33.62 13.12 -6.51
C PHE A 100 33.57 12.63 -7.95
N TYR A 101 33.04 13.45 -8.83
CA TYR A 101 32.96 13.21 -10.25
C TYR A 101 33.51 14.42 -11.00
N ALA A 102 34.20 14.16 -12.10
CA ALA A 102 34.68 15.16 -13.04
C ALA A 102 34.23 14.74 -14.45
N PHE A 103 33.53 15.64 -15.16
CA PHE A 103 33.04 15.37 -16.51
C PHE A 103 33.53 16.45 -17.48
N GLU A 104 33.93 16.03 -18.67
CA GLU A 104 34.16 16.94 -19.78
C GLU A 104 32.81 17.35 -20.39
N LEU A 105 32.61 18.64 -20.58
CA LEU A 105 31.41 19.22 -21.16
C LEU A 105 31.40 19.05 -22.68
N LYS A 106 31.16 17.84 -23.17
CA LYS A 106 31.12 17.55 -24.61
C LYS A 106 29.71 17.34 -25.18
N GLU A 107 28.72 17.06 -24.35
CA GLU A 107 27.37 16.75 -24.76
C GLU A 107 26.33 17.55 -23.94
N ASP A 108 25.15 17.76 -24.53
CA ASP A 108 24.03 18.46 -23.87
C ASP A 108 23.49 17.70 -22.63
N THR A 109 23.77 16.40 -22.52
CA THR A 109 23.34 15.55 -21.42
C THR A 109 24.46 14.62 -20.98
N THR A 110 24.84 14.72 -19.71
CA THR A 110 25.80 13.81 -19.06
C THR A 110 25.05 12.73 -18.30
N LYS A 111 25.31 11.43 -18.61
CA LYS A 111 24.64 10.29 -17.96
C LYS A 111 25.56 9.61 -16.95
N LEU A 112 25.05 9.40 -15.73
CA LEU A 112 25.73 8.71 -14.65
C LEU A 112 24.89 7.54 -14.16
N ASN A 113 25.38 6.31 -14.33
CA ASN A 113 24.73 5.11 -13.81
C ASN A 113 25.41 4.68 -12.50
N LEU A 114 24.63 4.59 -11.43
CA LEU A 114 25.09 4.23 -10.10
C LEU A 114 24.44 2.92 -9.65
N TYR A 115 25.29 1.98 -9.27
CA TYR A 115 24.87 0.70 -8.72
C TYR A 115 25.04 0.72 -7.22
N LEU A 116 23.93 0.67 -6.48
CA LEU A 116 23.90 0.72 -5.03
C LEU A 116 23.85 -0.70 -4.47
N LYS A 117 24.63 -0.95 -3.43
CA LYS A 117 24.52 -2.18 -2.64
C LYS A 117 23.46 -1.98 -1.58
N ALA A 118 22.51 -2.90 -1.50
CA ALA A 118 21.60 -2.93 -0.37
C ALA A 118 22.46 -3.02 0.90
N GLU A 119 22.29 -2.04 1.79
CA GLU A 119 22.76 -2.21 3.15
C GLU A 119 21.98 -3.40 3.68
N ARG A 120 22.63 -4.36 4.33
CA ARG A 120 21.91 -5.40 5.04
C ARG A 120 20.91 -4.65 5.91
N ILE A 121 19.62 -4.67 5.50
CA ILE A 121 18.55 -4.30 6.39
C ILE A 121 18.92 -5.04 7.65
N GLN A 122 19.12 -4.31 8.78
CA GLN A 122 19.23 -5.01 10.06
C GLN A 122 18.00 -5.91 10.06
N GLU A 123 18.22 -7.18 9.76
CA GLU A 123 17.17 -8.18 9.97
C GLU A 123 16.84 -7.96 11.42
N VAL A 124 15.70 -7.31 11.66
CA VAL A 124 15.16 -7.22 13.02
C VAL A 124 15.17 -8.67 13.42
N ARG A 125 16.10 -9.03 14.33
CA ARG A 125 16.34 -10.43 14.70
C ARG A 125 14.97 -10.98 15.00
N ASP A 126 14.57 -11.97 14.19
CA ASP A 126 13.30 -12.63 14.39
C ASP A 126 13.24 -12.93 15.89
N ILE A 127 12.34 -12.28 16.60
CA ILE A 127 12.12 -12.63 18.00
C ILE A 127 11.46 -13.99 17.89
N ILE A 128 12.31 -15.02 17.85
CA ILE A 128 11.86 -16.39 17.91
C ILE A 128 11.34 -16.54 19.33
N ILE A 129 10.04 -16.38 19.50
CA ILE A 129 9.36 -16.78 20.72
C ILE A 129 9.58 -18.28 20.78
N LYS A 130 10.51 -18.73 21.63
CA LYS A 130 10.68 -20.14 21.91
C LYS A 130 9.35 -20.61 22.45
N SER A 131 8.57 -21.18 21.54
CA SER A 131 7.45 -22.07 21.68
C SER A 131 6.69 -22.05 23.00
N ASN A 132 5.77 -21.11 23.16
CA ASN A 132 4.50 -21.54 23.74
C ASN A 132 3.68 -22.14 22.59
N LYS A 133 3.31 -23.42 22.71
CA LYS A 133 2.37 -24.05 21.80
C LYS A 133 1.16 -23.11 21.67
N PRO A 134 0.73 -22.74 20.45
CA PRO A 134 -0.42 -21.85 20.31
C PRO A 134 -1.63 -22.43 21.01
N ASP A 135 -2.39 -21.59 21.69
CA ASP A 135 -3.62 -22.01 22.34
C ASP A 135 -4.68 -22.37 21.28
N THR A 136 -5.32 -23.49 21.47
CA THR A 136 -6.45 -23.88 20.64
C THR A 136 -7.68 -23.09 21.08
N VAL A 137 -8.22 -22.27 20.16
CA VAL A 137 -9.45 -21.48 20.41
C VAL A 137 -10.70 -22.28 20.03
N TYR A 138 -10.64 -22.99 18.91
CA TYR A 138 -11.71 -23.86 18.48
C TYR A 138 -11.17 -25.11 17.81
N ALA A 139 -11.65 -26.27 18.25
CA ALA A 139 -11.37 -27.56 17.64
C ALA A 139 -12.62 -28.43 17.71
N SER A 140 -12.89 -29.18 16.65
CA SER A 140 -14.02 -30.10 16.58
C SER A 140 -13.65 -31.36 15.80
N LYS A 141 -14.11 -32.50 16.26
CA LYS A 141 -14.00 -33.77 15.52
C LYS A 141 -14.94 -33.83 14.30
N THR A 142 -16.03 -33.07 14.35
CA THR A 142 -17.08 -33.08 13.33
C THR A 142 -16.92 -31.91 12.36
N TYR A 143 -16.68 -30.71 12.86
CA TYR A 143 -16.68 -29.48 12.07
C TYR A 143 -15.26 -28.97 11.73
N SER A 144 -15.11 -28.50 10.51
CA SER A 144 -13.90 -27.83 10.03
C SER A 144 -14.14 -26.31 9.98
N VAL A 145 -13.17 -25.52 10.41
CA VAL A 145 -13.20 -24.05 10.25
C VAL A 145 -12.90 -23.71 8.80
N ALA A 146 -13.83 -23.08 8.10
CA ALA A 146 -13.62 -22.55 6.76
C ALA A 146 -13.05 -21.13 6.82
N ASP A 147 -13.61 -20.31 7.70
CA ASP A 147 -13.26 -18.91 7.83
C ASP A 147 -13.56 -18.40 9.25
N PHE A 148 -12.93 -17.28 9.64
CA PHE A 148 -13.22 -16.61 10.90
C PHE A 148 -13.02 -15.10 10.80
N GLU A 149 -13.72 -14.35 11.65
CA GLU A 149 -13.51 -12.92 11.83
C GLU A 149 -13.70 -12.51 13.29
N LEU A 150 -13.12 -11.40 13.67
CA LEU A 150 -13.25 -10.78 14.98
C LEU A 150 -14.11 -9.53 14.89
N GLY A 151 -15.21 -9.51 15.62
CA GLY A 151 -16.08 -8.34 15.74
C GLY A 151 -15.41 -7.19 16.50
N ALA A 152 -16.04 -6.02 16.50
CA ALA A 152 -15.51 -4.81 17.14
C ALA A 152 -15.23 -5.00 18.65
N ASN A 153 -16.05 -5.79 19.33
CA ASN A 153 -15.94 -6.09 20.77
C ASN A 153 -15.05 -7.31 21.09
N GLY A 154 -14.39 -7.89 20.06
CA GLY A 154 -13.60 -9.11 20.20
C GLY A 154 -14.40 -10.41 20.18
N ALA A 155 -15.72 -10.36 19.88
CA ALA A 155 -16.48 -11.57 19.62
C ALA A 155 -15.91 -12.30 18.40
N LEU A 156 -15.78 -13.62 18.54
CA LEU A 156 -15.25 -14.48 17.49
C LEU A 156 -16.37 -15.06 16.67
N PHE A 157 -16.36 -14.81 15.38
CA PHE A 157 -17.27 -15.39 14.40
C PHE A 157 -16.55 -16.48 13.63
N LEU A 158 -17.13 -17.68 13.61
CA LEU A 158 -16.60 -18.85 12.91
C LEU A 158 -17.58 -19.28 11.84
N LEU A 159 -17.09 -19.45 10.63
CA LEU A 159 -17.77 -20.16 9.56
C LEU A 159 -17.25 -21.59 9.54
N THR A 160 -18.09 -22.53 9.94
CA THR A 160 -17.73 -23.95 10.05
C THR A 160 -18.62 -24.82 9.15
N TYR A 161 -18.14 -26.00 8.79
CA TYR A 161 -18.87 -26.97 8.00
C TYR A 161 -18.50 -28.40 8.40
N GLU A 162 -19.43 -29.33 8.22
CA GLU A 162 -19.19 -30.74 8.50
C GLU A 162 -18.51 -31.45 7.32
N LYS A 163 -19.14 -31.46 6.16
CA LYS A 163 -18.67 -32.13 4.95
C LYS A 163 -18.35 -31.18 3.82
N ASN A 164 -19.21 -30.19 3.60
CA ASN A 164 -19.10 -29.28 2.46
C ASN A 164 -19.57 -27.86 2.84
N LEU A 165 -18.69 -26.89 2.71
CA LEU A 165 -18.97 -25.47 2.98
C LEU A 165 -20.19 -24.93 2.21
N MET A 166 -20.42 -25.45 1.01
CA MET A 166 -21.54 -25.00 0.17
C MET A 166 -22.90 -25.44 0.63
N LYS A 167 -22.97 -26.49 1.48
CA LYS A 167 -24.25 -27.10 1.91
C LYS A 167 -24.48 -27.10 3.40
N ASP A 168 -23.41 -27.30 4.17
CA ASP A 168 -23.47 -27.55 5.60
C ASP A 168 -22.84 -26.42 6.42
N ALA A 169 -22.77 -25.19 5.84
CA ALA A 169 -22.19 -24.07 6.50
C ALA A 169 -22.97 -23.60 7.72
N GLN A 170 -22.28 -23.40 8.84
CA GLN A 170 -22.83 -22.86 10.06
C GLN A 170 -22.06 -21.64 10.51
N LEU A 171 -22.76 -20.61 10.95
CA LEU A 171 -22.19 -19.46 11.63
C LEU A 171 -22.26 -19.69 13.13
N GLN A 172 -21.11 -19.60 13.80
CA GLN A 172 -21.00 -19.58 15.26
C GLN A 172 -20.46 -18.23 15.71
N CYS A 173 -21.06 -17.67 16.76
CA CYS A 173 -20.53 -16.48 17.45
C CYS A 173 -20.16 -16.88 18.87
N ILE A 174 -18.88 -16.70 19.20
CA ILE A 174 -18.31 -17.03 20.51
C ILE A 174 -17.79 -15.77 21.17
N TYR A 175 -18.18 -15.54 22.41
CA TYR A 175 -17.68 -14.43 23.21
C TYR A 175 -17.34 -14.91 24.64
N LYS A 176 -16.13 -14.62 25.10
CA LYS A 176 -15.63 -15.08 26.41
C LYS A 176 -15.89 -16.57 26.67
N ASP A 177 -15.48 -17.40 25.71
CA ASP A 177 -15.61 -18.87 25.72
C ASP A 177 -17.07 -19.40 25.74
N THR A 178 -18.06 -18.51 25.56
CA THR A 178 -19.48 -18.89 25.49
C THR A 178 -19.99 -18.76 24.05
N THR A 179 -20.64 -19.79 23.54
CA THR A 179 -21.32 -19.71 22.24
C THR A 179 -22.62 -18.95 22.41
N LEU A 180 -22.67 -17.74 21.86
CA LEU A 180 -23.86 -16.87 21.89
C LEU A 180 -24.85 -17.19 20.77
N PHE A 181 -24.36 -17.73 19.66
CA PHE A 181 -25.19 -17.99 18.50
C PHE A 181 -24.60 -19.16 17.70
N LEU A 182 -25.47 -19.99 17.19
CA LEU A 182 -25.15 -21.12 16.30
C LEU A 182 -26.34 -21.35 15.37
N GLN A 183 -26.16 -21.14 14.07
CA GLN A 183 -27.19 -21.36 13.08
C GLN A 183 -26.59 -21.78 11.73
N GLN A 184 -27.28 -22.65 11.03
CA GLN A 184 -26.95 -23.03 9.65
C GLN A 184 -27.24 -21.84 8.69
N ILE A 185 -26.35 -21.63 7.73
CA ILE A 185 -26.54 -20.63 6.69
C ILE A 185 -27.46 -21.22 5.60
N PRO A 186 -28.52 -20.48 5.22
CA PRO A 186 -29.52 -21.03 4.29
C PRO A 186 -29.05 -21.08 2.84
N GLU A 187 -27.95 -20.41 2.50
CA GLU A 187 -27.37 -20.34 1.16
C GLU A 187 -25.92 -20.86 1.14
N ARG A 188 -25.37 -21.00 -0.05
CA ARG A 188 -23.98 -21.35 -0.27
C ARG A 188 -23.06 -20.26 0.32
N ALA A 189 -22.43 -20.58 1.46
CA ALA A 189 -21.48 -19.66 2.10
C ALA A 189 -20.14 -19.65 1.37
N GLU A 190 -19.53 -18.46 1.26
CA GLU A 190 -18.24 -18.25 0.61
C GLU A 190 -17.16 -17.84 1.63
N ALA A 191 -17.41 -16.77 2.41
CA ALA A 191 -16.45 -16.19 3.34
C ALA A 191 -17.13 -15.33 4.41
N LEU A 192 -16.36 -14.92 5.41
CA LEU A 192 -16.73 -13.86 6.34
C LEU A 192 -16.15 -12.52 5.90
N ARG A 193 -16.96 -11.48 5.99
CA ARG A 193 -16.58 -10.08 5.70
C ARG A 193 -16.93 -9.21 6.89
N ARG A 194 -16.05 -8.28 7.22
CA ARG A 194 -16.27 -7.29 8.26
C ARG A 194 -16.57 -5.94 7.62
N ASP A 195 -17.60 -5.25 8.10
CA ASP A 195 -17.88 -3.88 7.71
C ASP A 195 -17.04 -2.86 8.51
N PHE A 196 -17.18 -1.59 8.17
CA PHE A 196 -16.46 -0.47 8.80
C PHE A 196 -16.80 -0.29 10.29
N ARG A 197 -17.97 -0.74 10.75
CA ARG A 197 -18.37 -0.74 12.16
C ARG A 197 -17.83 -1.94 12.93
N GLY A 198 -17.29 -2.92 12.23
CA GLY A 198 -16.81 -4.17 12.82
C GLY A 198 -17.88 -5.24 12.94
N ASN A 199 -19.07 -5.06 12.32
CA ASN A 199 -20.04 -6.14 12.23
C ASN A 199 -19.53 -7.18 11.22
N VAL A 200 -19.79 -8.45 11.52
CA VAL A 200 -19.36 -9.56 10.68
C VAL A 200 -20.54 -10.11 9.89
N HIS A 201 -20.32 -10.26 8.59
CA HIS A 201 -21.31 -10.78 7.64
C HIS A 201 -20.81 -12.05 6.98
N VAL A 202 -21.69 -13.02 6.79
CA VAL A 202 -21.41 -14.18 5.94
C VAL A 202 -21.75 -13.80 4.50
N GLN A 203 -20.76 -13.83 3.64
CA GLN A 203 -20.95 -13.66 2.20
C GLN A 203 -21.46 -14.98 1.63
N THR A 204 -22.54 -14.91 0.86
CA THR A 204 -23.06 -16.02 0.07
C THR A 204 -23.07 -15.65 -1.41
N GLU A 205 -23.66 -16.48 -2.24
CA GLU A 205 -23.74 -16.23 -3.68
C GLU A 205 -24.53 -14.95 -4.00
N THR A 206 -25.66 -14.72 -3.33
CA THR A 206 -26.59 -13.61 -3.61
C THR A 206 -26.74 -12.62 -2.46
N SER A 207 -26.41 -13.01 -1.24
CA SER A 207 -26.73 -12.29 -0.02
C SER A 207 -25.53 -12.10 0.91
N MET A 208 -25.66 -11.15 1.81
CA MET A 208 -24.77 -10.95 2.97
C MET A 208 -25.61 -11.15 4.23
N TYR A 209 -25.26 -12.17 5.03
CA TYR A 209 -25.93 -12.46 6.29
C TYR A 209 -25.18 -11.88 7.47
N GLY A 210 -25.80 -11.01 8.25
CA GLY A 210 -25.25 -10.43 9.48
C GLY A 210 -26.08 -10.78 10.70
N LEU A 211 -25.46 -10.77 11.89
CA LEU A 211 -26.18 -10.93 13.16
C LEU A 211 -26.76 -9.58 13.60
N GLN A 212 -28.05 -9.58 13.89
CA GLN A 212 -28.73 -8.46 14.51
C GLN A 212 -29.27 -8.87 15.87
N SER A 213 -29.05 -8.02 16.88
CA SER A 213 -29.67 -8.17 18.20
C SER A 213 -31.07 -7.54 18.17
N THR A 214 -32.08 -8.32 18.55
CA THR A 214 -33.45 -7.88 18.78
C THR A 214 -33.87 -8.36 20.16
N ASP A 215 -34.24 -7.44 21.07
CA ASP A 215 -34.89 -7.65 22.38
C ASP A 215 -34.50 -8.90 23.21
N ALA A 216 -33.27 -9.34 23.19
CA ALA A 216 -32.68 -10.49 23.88
C ALA A 216 -32.33 -11.69 22.99
N THR A 217 -32.57 -11.66 21.68
CA THR A 217 -32.19 -12.73 20.77
C THR A 217 -31.29 -12.23 19.66
N LEU A 218 -30.31 -13.08 19.25
CA LEU A 218 -29.52 -12.83 18.06
C LEU A 218 -30.23 -13.50 16.88
N GLN A 219 -30.45 -12.76 15.81
CA GLN A 219 -31.08 -13.26 14.59
C GLN A 219 -30.20 -13.01 13.37
N LEU A 220 -30.21 -13.96 12.44
CA LEU A 220 -29.54 -13.84 11.18
C LEU A 220 -30.39 -13.02 10.20
N ARG A 221 -29.89 -11.89 9.75
CA ARG A 221 -30.56 -11.05 8.73
C ARG A 221 -29.72 -11.01 7.46
N SER A 222 -30.41 -11.07 6.32
CA SER A 222 -29.77 -10.92 5.01
C SER A 222 -30.01 -9.56 4.41
N ILE A 223 -29.02 -9.08 3.68
CA ILE A 223 -29.13 -7.94 2.75
C ILE A 223 -28.60 -8.40 1.39
N PRO A 224 -29.08 -7.83 0.26
CA PRO A 224 -28.56 -8.17 -1.05
C PRO A 224 -27.05 -7.91 -1.13
N LYS A 225 -26.31 -8.82 -1.76
CA LYS A 225 -24.86 -8.72 -1.93
C LYS A 225 -24.47 -7.42 -2.64
N ASP A 226 -25.20 -7.05 -3.72
CA ASP A 226 -24.97 -5.82 -4.47
C ASP A 226 -25.17 -4.57 -3.62
N TYR A 227 -26.18 -4.57 -2.73
CA TYR A 227 -26.39 -3.47 -1.80
C TYR A 227 -25.18 -3.30 -0.85
N PHE A 228 -24.67 -4.41 -0.31
CA PHE A 228 -23.51 -4.39 0.56
C PHE A 228 -22.28 -3.79 -0.15
N TYR A 229 -21.95 -4.27 -1.34
CA TYR A 229 -20.79 -3.79 -2.09
C TYR A 229 -20.95 -2.37 -2.62
N LYS A 230 -22.17 -1.95 -2.93
CA LYS A 230 -22.43 -0.59 -3.42
C LYS A 230 -22.42 0.47 -2.32
N TYR A 231 -22.93 0.16 -1.12
CA TYR A 231 -23.19 1.18 -0.09
C TYR A 231 -22.41 0.97 1.22
N ILE A 232 -22.01 -0.25 1.55
CA ILE A 232 -21.37 -0.54 2.83
C ILE A 232 -19.86 -0.76 2.65
N ALA A 233 -19.47 -1.60 1.72
CA ALA A 233 -18.07 -1.94 1.48
C ALA A 233 -17.18 -0.74 1.11
N PRO A 234 -17.65 0.30 0.39
CA PRO A 234 -16.84 1.48 0.12
C PRO A 234 -16.50 2.31 1.36
N ILE A 235 -17.26 2.16 2.46
CA ILE A 235 -16.92 2.82 3.73
C ILE A 235 -15.79 2.02 4.39
N VAL A 236 -14.62 2.63 4.50
CA VAL A 236 -13.41 1.96 5.02
C VAL A 236 -13.37 2.01 6.54
N ASP A 237 -13.69 3.17 7.11
CA ASP A 237 -13.72 3.39 8.56
C ASP A 237 -14.62 4.59 8.93
N THR A 238 -14.82 4.83 10.22
CA THR A 238 -15.66 5.92 10.72
C THR A 238 -15.09 6.51 12.01
N SER A 239 -15.18 7.84 12.13
CA SER A 239 -15.02 8.57 13.40
C SER A 239 -16.37 8.98 13.96
N LEU A 240 -16.39 9.79 15.03
CA LEU A 240 -17.65 10.26 15.64
C LEU A 240 -18.56 11.02 14.66
N THR A 241 -17.97 11.83 13.77
CA THR A 241 -18.70 12.72 12.87
C THR A 241 -18.47 12.43 11.39
N ARG A 242 -17.53 11.56 11.04
CA ARG A 242 -17.13 11.35 9.64
C ARG A 242 -17.08 9.89 9.26
N GLN A 243 -17.46 9.61 8.02
CA GLN A 243 -17.28 8.34 7.35
C GLN A 243 -16.21 8.50 6.28
N PHE A 244 -15.27 7.54 6.22
CA PHE A 244 -14.18 7.54 5.25
C PHE A 244 -14.50 6.55 4.14
N TYR A 245 -14.48 7.05 2.90
CA TYR A 245 -14.85 6.31 1.71
C TYR A 245 -13.63 6.02 0.85
N SER A 246 -13.69 4.91 0.15
CA SER A 246 -12.76 4.55 -0.92
C SER A 246 -13.53 4.34 -2.21
N SER A 247 -13.07 4.98 -3.29
CA SER A 247 -13.54 4.70 -4.66
C SER A 247 -12.78 3.55 -5.32
N TYR A 248 -12.11 2.70 -4.51
CA TYR A 248 -11.28 1.60 -4.99
C TYR A 248 -12.06 0.62 -5.88
N ILE A 249 -11.48 0.35 -7.03
CA ILE A 249 -11.92 -0.67 -7.98
C ILE A 249 -10.67 -1.45 -8.38
N ASP A 250 -10.67 -2.75 -8.19
CA ASP A 250 -9.51 -3.64 -8.38
C ASP A 250 -8.95 -3.68 -9.82
N ILE A 251 -9.76 -3.28 -10.78
CA ILE A 251 -9.44 -3.26 -12.21
C ILE A 251 -8.92 -1.91 -12.71
N TYR A 252 -8.81 -0.88 -11.85
CA TYR A 252 -8.33 0.45 -12.24
C TYR A 252 -7.15 0.89 -11.39
N PRO A 253 -6.06 1.40 -12.01
CA PRO A 253 -4.81 1.67 -11.29
C PRO A 253 -4.80 2.98 -10.51
N ALA A 254 -5.96 3.54 -10.21
CA ALA A 254 -6.11 4.71 -9.37
C ALA A 254 -7.44 4.69 -8.61
N PHE A 255 -7.48 5.35 -7.46
CA PHE A 255 -8.69 5.57 -6.68
C PHE A 255 -8.51 6.73 -5.69
N GLU A 256 -9.57 7.13 -5.02
CA GLU A 256 -9.56 8.24 -4.08
C GLU A 256 -10.09 7.81 -2.72
N TYR A 257 -9.45 8.32 -1.68
CA TYR A 257 -10.02 8.37 -0.33
C TYR A 257 -10.68 9.71 -0.09
N GLY A 258 -11.90 9.70 0.44
CA GLY A 258 -12.66 10.88 0.84
C GLY A 258 -13.30 10.72 2.20
N ALA A 259 -13.69 11.83 2.79
CA ALA A 259 -14.47 11.90 4.02
C ALA A 259 -15.82 12.56 3.78
N LEU A 260 -16.89 11.95 4.30
CA LEU A 260 -18.22 12.53 4.39
C LEU A 260 -18.43 12.96 5.84
N ASP A 261 -18.62 14.25 6.06
CA ASP A 261 -19.06 14.76 7.36
C ASP A 261 -20.56 14.49 7.52
N GLN A 262 -20.93 13.81 8.61
CA GLN A 262 -22.33 13.42 8.87
C GLN A 262 -23.18 14.56 9.43
N LEU A 263 -22.57 15.65 9.89
CA LEU A 263 -23.29 16.78 10.48
C LEU A 263 -23.85 17.72 9.39
N ASP A 264 -23.04 18.00 8.37
CA ASP A 264 -23.39 18.93 7.30
C ASP A 264 -23.50 18.27 5.91
N SER A 265 -23.26 16.95 5.84
CA SER A 265 -23.29 16.16 4.61
C SER A 265 -22.27 16.63 3.55
N THR A 266 -21.18 17.30 3.98
CA THR A 266 -20.13 17.72 3.06
C THR A 266 -19.17 16.58 2.77
N TYR A 267 -18.82 16.40 1.50
CA TYR A 267 -17.80 15.45 1.05
C TYR A 267 -16.49 16.19 0.75
N LYS A 268 -15.39 15.65 1.22
CA LYS A 268 -14.04 16.17 0.98
C LYS A 268 -13.11 15.06 0.53
N ALA A 269 -12.47 15.23 -0.63
CA ALA A 269 -11.37 14.38 -1.06
C ALA A 269 -10.16 14.55 -0.11
N ILE A 270 -9.57 13.43 0.30
CA ILE A 270 -8.39 13.39 1.18
C ILE A 270 -7.13 13.13 0.39
N LEU A 271 -7.11 12.04 -0.39
CA LEU A 271 -5.94 11.60 -1.13
C LEU A 271 -6.33 10.83 -2.38
N HIS A 272 -5.77 11.25 -3.51
CA HIS A 272 -5.79 10.47 -4.74
C HIS A 272 -4.57 9.55 -4.77
N ILE A 273 -4.83 8.26 -4.91
CA ILE A 273 -3.83 7.20 -5.04
C ILE A 273 -3.75 6.79 -6.49
N GLN A 274 -2.54 6.70 -7.04
CA GLN A 274 -2.32 6.24 -8.40
C GLN A 274 -1.00 5.48 -8.50
N ASP A 275 -1.04 4.31 -9.11
CA ASP A 275 0.15 3.61 -9.58
C ASP A 275 0.49 4.12 -10.99
N ASP A 276 1.56 4.91 -11.10
CA ASP A 276 1.93 5.56 -12.36
C ASP A 276 2.34 4.55 -13.42
N LEU A 277 3.03 3.46 -13.03
CA LEU A 277 3.46 2.42 -13.95
C LEU A 277 2.25 1.66 -14.51
N MET A 278 1.34 1.24 -13.63
CA MET A 278 0.12 0.57 -14.06
C MET A 278 -0.80 1.49 -14.86
N MET A 279 -0.82 2.79 -14.55
CA MET A 279 -1.57 3.79 -15.32
C MET A 279 -0.99 4.00 -16.72
N GLU A 280 0.34 4.01 -16.85
CA GLU A 280 0.99 4.09 -18.17
C GLU A 280 0.70 2.85 -19.01
N LEU A 281 0.80 1.66 -18.42
CA LEU A 281 0.41 0.41 -19.05
C LEU A 281 -1.05 0.45 -19.50
N TYR A 282 -1.96 0.87 -18.64
CA TYR A 282 -3.37 1.04 -18.94
C TYR A 282 -3.58 1.96 -20.15
N ARG A 283 -2.99 3.15 -20.15
CA ARG A 283 -3.12 4.12 -21.24
C ARG A 283 -2.53 3.61 -22.55
N SER A 284 -1.49 2.80 -22.50
CA SER A 284 -0.91 2.16 -23.69
C SER A 284 -1.87 1.16 -24.31
N GLU A 285 -2.53 0.34 -23.50
CA GLU A 285 -3.52 -0.64 -23.96
C GLU A 285 -4.84 0.02 -24.40
N TYR A 286 -5.28 1.07 -23.69
CA TYR A 286 -6.49 1.84 -24.03
C TYR A 286 -6.49 2.38 -25.47
N LYS A 287 -5.33 2.72 -26.03
CA LYS A 287 -5.20 3.20 -27.41
C LYS A 287 -5.73 2.19 -28.44
N TRP A 288 -5.58 0.90 -28.15
CA TRP A 288 -5.94 -0.20 -29.03
C TRP A 288 -7.38 -0.70 -28.85
N VAL A 289 -8.09 -0.21 -27.84
CA VAL A 289 -9.49 -0.55 -27.61
C VAL A 289 -10.34 0.00 -28.75
N ASP A 290 -11.24 -0.82 -29.27
CA ASP A 290 -12.13 -0.47 -30.35
C ASP A 290 -13.11 0.66 -29.99
N ILE A 291 -13.55 1.41 -30.97
CA ILE A 291 -14.41 2.58 -30.80
C ILE A 291 -15.79 2.22 -30.22
N ARG A 292 -16.32 1.02 -30.49
CA ARG A 292 -17.62 0.60 -29.96
C ARG A 292 -17.57 0.40 -28.48
N THR A 293 -16.49 -0.24 -27.98
CA THR A 293 -16.24 -0.40 -26.54
C THR A 293 -16.09 0.96 -25.85
N LYS A 294 -15.38 1.91 -26.46
CA LYS A 294 -15.25 3.29 -25.94
C LYS A 294 -16.60 4.01 -25.88
N LEU A 295 -17.41 3.92 -26.92
CA LEU A 295 -18.75 4.52 -26.95
C LEU A 295 -19.70 3.88 -25.93
N TRP A 296 -19.66 2.55 -25.80
CA TRP A 296 -20.41 1.83 -24.79
C TRP A 296 -20.04 2.32 -23.37
N ALA A 297 -18.75 2.42 -23.08
CA ALA A 297 -18.26 2.91 -21.78
C ALA A 297 -18.69 4.36 -21.53
N LYS A 298 -18.66 5.22 -22.55
CA LYS A 298 -19.12 6.62 -22.44
C LYS A 298 -20.63 6.72 -22.19
N ASN A 299 -21.42 5.82 -22.75
CA ASN A 299 -22.85 5.75 -22.44
C ASN A 299 -23.09 5.33 -20.97
N LEU A 300 -22.29 4.40 -20.45
CA LEU A 300 -22.37 4.01 -19.03
C LEU A 300 -21.93 5.15 -18.10
N GLU A 301 -20.88 5.88 -18.45
CA GLU A 301 -20.47 7.08 -17.71
C GLU A 301 -21.62 8.08 -17.58
N ASN A 302 -22.34 8.36 -18.69
CA ASN A 302 -23.48 9.27 -18.68
C ASN A 302 -24.64 8.78 -17.79
N GLN A 303 -24.77 7.44 -17.60
CA GLN A 303 -25.84 6.86 -16.77
C GLN A 303 -25.45 6.76 -15.30
N THR A 304 -24.18 6.51 -15.00
CA THR A 304 -23.72 6.15 -13.66
C THR A 304 -22.84 7.21 -12.99
N GLY A 305 -22.29 8.15 -13.75
CA GLY A 305 -21.31 9.13 -13.29
C GLY A 305 -19.90 8.55 -13.05
N ILE A 306 -19.67 7.26 -13.35
CA ILE A 306 -18.37 6.61 -13.23
C ILE A 306 -17.63 6.78 -14.56
N ASP A 307 -16.36 7.20 -14.51
CA ASP A 307 -15.53 7.47 -15.68
C ASP A 307 -15.51 6.29 -16.68
N ALA A 308 -15.65 6.60 -17.96
CA ALA A 308 -15.62 5.63 -19.06
C ALA A 308 -14.34 4.79 -19.08
N GLU A 309 -13.20 5.36 -18.67
CA GLU A 309 -11.94 4.64 -18.60
C GLU A 309 -12.01 3.44 -17.65
N ILE A 310 -12.74 3.54 -16.55
CA ILE A 310 -12.93 2.44 -15.59
C ILE A 310 -13.68 1.28 -16.23
N TYR A 311 -14.74 1.57 -16.99
CA TYR A 311 -15.50 0.53 -17.70
C TYR A 311 -14.68 -0.16 -18.80
N VAL A 312 -13.84 0.59 -19.49
CA VAL A 312 -12.91 0.02 -20.49
C VAL A 312 -11.87 -0.85 -19.78
N GLY A 313 -11.32 -0.38 -18.66
CA GLY A 313 -10.36 -1.11 -17.84
C GLY A 313 -10.89 -2.47 -17.40
N ALA A 314 -12.15 -2.54 -16.97
CA ALA A 314 -12.81 -3.80 -16.61
C ALA A 314 -12.77 -4.87 -17.69
N ASN A 315 -12.77 -4.46 -18.96
CA ASN A 315 -12.75 -5.39 -20.09
C ASN A 315 -11.35 -5.74 -20.59
N VAL A 316 -10.39 -4.84 -20.42
CA VAL A 316 -9.03 -4.97 -20.96
C VAL A 316 -8.07 -5.52 -19.94
N PHE A 317 -8.03 -4.92 -18.73
CA PHE A 317 -7.06 -5.28 -17.69
C PHE A 317 -7.30 -6.64 -17.02
N THR A 318 -8.55 -7.06 -16.89
CA THR A 318 -8.87 -8.39 -16.36
C THR A 318 -8.19 -9.52 -17.13
N LYS A 319 -7.69 -9.25 -18.33
CA LYS A 319 -6.99 -10.18 -19.20
C LYS A 319 -5.48 -9.99 -19.25
N SER A 320 -4.97 -8.89 -18.69
CA SER A 320 -3.52 -8.62 -18.67
C SER A 320 -2.84 -9.39 -17.55
N LEU A 321 -1.79 -10.15 -17.90
CA LEU A 321 -0.93 -10.88 -16.94
C LEU A 321 -0.01 -9.95 -16.16
N TYR A 322 0.11 -8.70 -16.56
CA TYR A 322 1.05 -7.72 -15.97
C TYR A 322 0.37 -6.76 -15.01
N TYR A 323 -0.96 -6.73 -14.98
CA TYR A 323 -1.70 -5.82 -14.13
C TYR A 323 -1.75 -6.33 -12.70
N GLU A 324 -1.32 -5.49 -11.76
CA GLU A 324 -1.47 -5.70 -10.33
C GLU A 324 -2.41 -4.65 -9.74
N PRO A 325 -3.45 -5.07 -8.96
CA PRO A 325 -4.32 -4.14 -8.26
C PRO A 325 -3.54 -3.23 -7.31
N VAL A 326 -3.91 -1.96 -7.26
CA VAL A 326 -3.29 -0.99 -6.36
C VAL A 326 -3.55 -1.39 -4.91
N TYR A 327 -2.50 -1.44 -4.11
CA TYR A 327 -2.61 -1.71 -2.68
C TYR A 327 -2.20 -0.49 -1.88
N ALA A 328 -3.16 0.16 -1.23
CA ALA A 328 -2.90 1.34 -0.40
C ALA A 328 -3.94 1.44 0.74
N PRO A 329 -3.85 0.59 1.79
CA PRO A 329 -4.86 0.53 2.84
C PRO A 329 -4.87 1.78 3.73
N LEU A 330 -6.07 2.16 4.19
CA LEU A 330 -6.33 3.21 5.16
C LEU A 330 -6.67 2.59 6.51
N PHE A 331 -6.14 3.16 7.59
CA PHE A 331 -6.47 2.82 8.97
C PHE A 331 -6.73 4.09 9.78
N LEU A 332 -7.76 4.06 10.61
CA LEU A 332 -8.04 5.09 11.60
C LEU A 332 -7.54 4.62 12.97
N SER A 333 -6.71 5.43 13.62
CA SER A 333 -6.25 5.19 14.99
C SER A 333 -6.08 6.50 15.72
N ASN A 334 -6.71 6.65 16.91
CA ASN A 334 -6.64 7.84 17.75
C ASN A 334 -6.90 9.14 16.96
N ASP A 335 -8.03 9.20 16.24
CA ASP A 335 -8.45 10.34 15.40
C ASP A 335 -7.43 10.76 14.34
N THR A 336 -6.57 9.85 13.95
CA THR A 336 -5.55 10.06 12.92
C THR A 336 -5.69 9.01 11.83
N LEU A 337 -5.68 9.45 10.57
CA LEU A 337 -5.73 8.59 9.41
C LEU A 337 -4.31 8.24 8.95
N TYR A 338 -4.06 6.96 8.78
CA TYR A 338 -2.82 6.39 8.27
C TYR A 338 -3.10 5.72 6.93
N ILE A 339 -2.60 6.31 5.85
CA ILE A 339 -2.76 5.76 4.49
C ILE A 339 -1.41 5.28 4.00
N PHE A 340 -1.30 3.98 3.76
CA PHE A 340 -0.08 3.35 3.23
C PHE A 340 -0.10 3.40 1.72
N ASP A 341 0.44 4.47 1.16
CA ASP A 341 0.55 4.72 -0.28
C ASP A 341 1.76 3.97 -0.84
N TYR A 342 1.60 2.65 -1.07
CA TYR A 342 2.68 1.79 -1.58
C TYR A 342 3.17 2.18 -2.98
N PRO A 343 2.30 2.62 -3.92
CA PRO A 343 2.77 3.13 -5.21
C PRO A 343 3.75 4.29 -5.12
N LYS A 344 3.73 5.05 -4.02
CA LYS A 344 4.62 6.20 -3.78
C LYS A 344 5.62 5.96 -2.65
N ASP A 345 5.68 4.74 -2.09
CA ASP A 345 6.55 4.36 -0.96
C ASP A 345 6.39 5.26 0.27
N MET A 346 5.15 5.69 0.56
CA MET A 346 4.87 6.65 1.61
C MET A 346 3.77 6.19 2.55
N LEU A 347 3.97 6.39 3.83
CA LEU A 347 2.92 6.45 4.83
C LEU A 347 2.47 7.91 4.96
N ARG A 348 1.24 8.19 4.52
CA ARG A 348 0.61 9.50 4.62
C ARG A 348 -0.23 9.57 5.88
N VAL A 349 0.02 10.57 6.71
CA VAL A 349 -0.68 10.78 7.99
C VAL A 349 -1.55 12.02 7.89
N TYR A 350 -2.85 11.85 8.09
CA TYR A 350 -3.83 12.93 8.01
C TYR A 350 -4.63 13.05 9.30
N THR A 351 -5.13 14.25 9.56
CA THR A 351 -6.24 14.46 10.52
C THR A 351 -7.54 13.93 9.93
N THR A 352 -8.55 13.69 10.74
CA THR A 352 -9.89 13.27 10.28
C THR A 352 -10.59 14.31 9.39
N ASP A 353 -10.18 15.59 9.42
CA ASP A 353 -10.64 16.64 8.52
C ASP A 353 -9.89 16.70 7.17
N GLY A 354 -8.98 15.73 6.92
CA GLY A 354 -8.26 15.60 5.66
C GLY A 354 -7.12 16.59 5.47
N ARG A 355 -6.50 17.08 6.56
CA ARG A 355 -5.28 17.87 6.51
C ARG A 355 -4.07 16.96 6.66
N LEU A 356 -3.14 17.01 5.73
CA LEU A 356 -1.88 16.26 5.79
C LEU A 356 -1.03 16.76 6.96
N LEU A 357 -0.67 15.86 7.87
CA LEU A 357 0.22 16.12 8.99
C LEU A 357 1.67 15.76 8.67
N LYS A 358 1.87 14.58 8.07
CA LYS A 358 3.21 14.04 7.82
C LYS A 358 3.21 13.06 6.64
N SER A 359 4.34 12.97 5.95
CA SER A 359 4.63 11.91 4.98
C SER A 359 5.92 11.21 5.43
N ILE A 360 5.87 9.89 5.56
CA ILE A 360 6.95 9.07 6.08
C ILE A 360 7.29 8.02 5.03
N PRO A 361 8.53 7.89 4.57
CA PRO A 361 8.90 6.86 3.61
C PRO A 361 8.79 5.46 4.24
N ILE A 362 8.29 4.49 3.44
CA ILE A 362 8.14 3.10 3.83
C ILE A 362 8.80 2.18 2.80
N PHE A 363 9.54 1.17 3.28
CA PHE A 363 10.32 0.29 2.41
C PHE A 363 10.21 -1.20 2.79
N HIS A 364 9.40 -1.52 3.79
CA HIS A 364 9.25 -2.90 4.30
C HIS A 364 8.61 -3.86 3.29
N HIS A 365 8.07 -3.36 2.20
CA HIS A 365 7.50 -4.13 1.09
C HIS A 365 8.51 -4.41 -0.05
N TYR A 366 9.68 -3.79 -0.01
CA TYR A 366 10.71 -3.97 -1.01
C TYR A 366 11.25 -5.41 -1.00
N HIS A 367 11.69 -5.85 -2.17
CA HIS A 367 12.17 -7.22 -2.37
C HIS A 367 11.16 -8.27 -1.90
N ALA A 368 9.88 -8.11 -2.28
CA ALA A 368 8.77 -8.96 -1.83
C ALA A 368 9.06 -10.46 -1.98
N LYS A 369 9.76 -10.88 -3.04
CA LYS A 369 10.21 -12.28 -3.25
C LYS A 369 11.15 -12.77 -2.15
N GLN A 370 11.99 -11.90 -1.58
CA GLN A 370 12.94 -12.25 -0.51
C GLN A 370 12.35 -12.03 0.86
N SER A 371 11.62 -10.91 1.07
CA SER A 371 10.98 -10.58 2.34
C SER A 371 9.72 -11.40 2.61
N GLY A 372 9.07 -11.90 1.55
CA GLY A 372 7.80 -12.60 1.62
C GLY A 372 6.60 -11.69 1.92
N PHE A 373 6.70 -10.39 1.66
CA PHE A 373 5.61 -9.42 1.92
C PHE A 373 4.34 -9.80 1.15
N GLN A 374 3.19 -9.89 1.87
CA GLN A 374 1.94 -10.42 1.34
C GLN A 374 0.92 -9.34 0.94
N LYS A 375 1.29 -8.05 0.82
CA LYS A 375 0.33 -6.93 0.64
C LYS A 375 -0.86 -7.05 1.62
N ASN A 376 -0.57 -7.36 2.88
CA ASN A 376 -1.58 -7.61 3.91
C ASN A 376 -1.17 -6.91 5.21
N LEU A 377 -1.81 -5.76 5.48
CA LEU A 377 -1.69 -5.06 6.74
C LEU A 377 -2.92 -5.35 7.60
N GLN A 378 -2.69 -5.54 8.89
CA GLN A 378 -3.73 -5.81 9.88
C GLN A 378 -3.66 -4.78 11.00
N GLN A 379 -4.78 -4.15 11.32
CA GLN A 379 -4.90 -3.31 12.49
C GLN A 379 -5.47 -4.11 13.66
N ASP A 380 -4.77 -4.10 14.78
CA ASP A 380 -5.35 -4.47 16.06
C ASP A 380 -6.25 -3.33 16.53
N ARG A 381 -7.55 -3.45 16.33
CA ARG A 381 -8.51 -2.38 16.66
C ARG A 381 -8.58 -2.07 18.15
N LYS A 382 -8.17 -2.96 19.03
CA LYS A 382 -8.15 -2.72 20.47
C LYS A 382 -6.97 -1.86 20.90
N THR A 383 -5.80 -2.10 20.29
CA THR A 383 -4.56 -1.40 20.66
C THR A 383 -4.18 -0.28 19.69
N GLY A 384 -4.83 -0.20 18.53
CA GLY A 384 -4.50 0.74 17.45
C GLY A 384 -3.22 0.42 16.69
N LYS A 385 -2.50 -0.64 17.05
CA LYS A 385 -1.24 -1.03 16.41
C LYS A 385 -1.50 -1.62 15.02
N ILE A 386 -0.60 -1.36 14.08
CA ILE A 386 -0.67 -1.87 12.72
C ILE A 386 0.47 -2.87 12.49
N TYR A 387 0.12 -4.00 11.90
CA TYR A 387 1.03 -5.10 11.63
C TYR A 387 1.04 -5.42 10.15
N THR A 388 2.17 -5.88 9.66
CA THR A 388 2.36 -6.40 8.30
C THR A 388 2.58 -7.91 8.33
N ILE A 389 2.08 -8.60 7.33
CA ILE A 389 2.18 -10.06 7.22
C ILE A 389 3.20 -10.42 6.14
N TYR A 390 4.08 -11.35 6.49
CA TYR A 390 5.07 -11.94 5.58
C TYR A 390 4.90 -13.45 5.54
N GLU A 391 5.26 -14.05 4.43
CA GLU A 391 5.29 -15.50 4.27
C GLU A 391 6.61 -15.92 3.59
N GLN A 392 7.35 -16.79 4.25
CA GLN A 392 8.61 -17.33 3.74
C GLN A 392 8.66 -18.83 4.03
N GLU A 393 8.90 -19.63 3.00
CA GLU A 393 9.01 -21.10 3.12
C GLU A 393 7.84 -21.77 3.87
N GLY A 394 6.61 -21.23 3.68
CA GLY A 394 5.40 -21.69 4.35
C GLY A 394 5.27 -21.22 5.81
N HIS A 395 6.21 -20.44 6.35
CA HIS A 395 6.08 -19.81 7.65
C HIS A 395 5.53 -18.39 7.50
N VAL A 396 4.54 -18.07 8.32
CA VAL A 396 4.01 -16.71 8.43
C VAL A 396 4.72 -15.96 9.55
N TYR A 397 5.06 -14.71 9.27
CA TYR A 397 5.65 -13.76 10.20
C TYR A 397 4.76 -12.55 10.31
N VAL A 398 4.58 -12.06 11.54
CA VAL A 398 3.80 -10.87 11.87
C VAL A 398 4.76 -9.76 12.29
N GLY A 399 4.81 -8.69 11.51
CA GLY A 399 5.71 -7.56 11.73
C GLY A 399 4.97 -6.35 12.32
N LEU A 400 5.39 -5.83 13.47
CA LEU A 400 4.84 -4.59 14.05
C LEU A 400 5.44 -3.39 13.33
N LEU A 401 4.58 -2.49 12.82
CA LEU A 401 4.98 -1.24 12.19
C LEU A 401 5.05 -0.10 13.21
N ASP A 402 6.14 0.63 13.21
CA ASP A 402 6.24 1.91 13.91
C ASP A 402 5.72 3.03 13.00
N LEU A 403 4.60 3.61 13.36
CA LEU A 403 3.93 4.67 12.59
C LEU A 403 4.67 6.02 12.60
N LYS A 404 5.72 6.17 13.43
CA LYS A 404 6.57 7.37 13.47
C LYS A 404 7.69 7.32 12.45
N THR A 405 8.21 6.12 12.18
CA THR A 405 9.38 5.89 11.32
C THR A 405 9.05 5.14 10.03
N GLY A 406 7.89 4.46 9.96
CA GLY A 406 7.50 3.59 8.83
C GLY A 406 8.24 2.25 8.80
N LEU A 407 9.03 1.94 9.83
CA LEU A 407 9.85 0.73 9.91
C LEU A 407 9.14 -0.42 10.62
N VAL A 408 9.51 -1.65 10.30
CA VAL A 408 9.12 -2.83 11.08
C VAL A 408 10.06 -2.96 12.27
N VAL A 409 9.53 -2.76 13.47
CA VAL A 409 10.34 -2.76 14.71
C VAL A 409 10.41 -4.11 15.39
N GLN A 410 9.52 -5.03 15.02
CA GLN A 410 9.46 -6.36 15.59
C GLN A 410 8.83 -7.31 14.58
N LYS A 411 9.40 -8.51 14.44
CA LYS A 411 8.87 -9.56 13.55
C LYS A 411 8.75 -10.87 14.33
N VAL A 412 7.56 -11.44 14.38
CA VAL A 412 7.24 -12.64 15.15
C VAL A 412 6.87 -13.76 14.21
N LYS A 413 7.53 -14.90 14.32
CA LYS A 413 7.25 -16.10 13.56
C LYS A 413 6.09 -16.87 14.18
N LEU A 414 5.09 -17.29 13.40
CA LEU A 414 4.04 -18.17 13.88
C LEU A 414 4.57 -19.60 14.04
N ALA A 415 4.01 -20.31 15.03
CA ALA A 415 4.49 -21.63 15.42
C ALA A 415 4.25 -22.71 14.35
N PHE A 416 3.19 -22.57 13.55
CA PHE A 416 2.84 -23.55 12.52
C PHE A 416 3.21 -23.06 11.12
N ARG A 417 3.46 -24.02 10.23
CA ARG A 417 3.60 -23.76 8.79
C ARG A 417 2.25 -23.82 8.09
N TYR A 418 2.15 -23.12 6.97
CA TYR A 418 0.95 -23.15 6.11
C TYR A 418 -0.33 -22.78 6.86
N VAL A 419 -0.23 -21.76 7.73
CA VAL A 419 -1.41 -21.22 8.39
C VAL A 419 -2.25 -20.44 7.39
N GLU A 420 -3.55 -20.54 7.55
CA GLU A 420 -4.50 -19.83 6.71
C GLU A 420 -5.12 -18.68 7.51
N LYS A 421 -5.48 -17.61 6.84
CA LYS A 421 -6.15 -16.42 7.36
C LYS A 421 -5.68 -15.98 8.74
N VAL A 422 -4.96 -14.89 8.76
CA VAL A 422 -4.43 -14.27 9.98
C VAL A 422 -5.30 -13.08 10.37
N ARG A 423 -5.61 -12.94 11.67
CA ARG A 423 -6.24 -11.75 12.25
C ARG A 423 -5.58 -11.41 13.57
N ILE A 424 -5.53 -10.11 13.88
CA ILE A 424 -4.87 -9.62 15.10
C ILE A 424 -5.89 -8.85 15.93
N TYR A 425 -5.95 -9.18 17.21
CA TYR A 425 -6.79 -8.50 18.19
C TYR A 425 -6.20 -8.65 19.59
N ASP A 426 -6.14 -7.57 20.35
CA ASP A 426 -5.66 -7.53 21.74
C ASP A 426 -4.25 -8.11 21.92
N ASN A 427 -3.31 -7.74 21.05
CA ASN A 427 -1.95 -8.27 21.02
C ASN A 427 -1.88 -9.81 20.87
N GLN A 428 -2.90 -10.41 20.28
CA GLN A 428 -2.93 -11.83 19.94
C GLN A 428 -3.16 -11.99 18.44
N VAL A 429 -2.46 -12.93 17.85
CA VAL A 429 -2.68 -13.34 16.46
C VAL A 429 -3.52 -14.60 16.42
N TYR A 430 -4.60 -14.56 15.68
CA TYR A 430 -5.51 -15.68 15.43
C TYR A 430 -5.25 -16.21 14.02
N PHE A 431 -5.25 -17.52 13.85
CA PHE A 431 -5.04 -18.15 12.55
C PHE A 431 -5.66 -19.54 12.47
N VAL A 432 -6.03 -19.94 11.26
CA VAL A 432 -6.54 -21.28 10.97
C VAL A 432 -5.36 -22.18 10.59
N TYR A 433 -5.36 -23.39 11.15
CA TYR A 433 -4.38 -24.41 10.83
C TYR A 433 -5.01 -25.79 10.80
N ARG A 434 -4.51 -26.67 9.93
CA ARG A 434 -4.92 -28.08 9.84
C ARG A 434 -3.85 -28.97 10.47
N PRO A 435 -4.02 -29.40 11.73
CA PRO A 435 -3.08 -30.32 12.36
C PRO A 435 -3.15 -31.70 11.71
N PHE A 436 -2.01 -32.39 11.69
CA PHE A 436 -1.90 -33.71 11.06
C PHE A 436 -2.89 -34.73 11.66
N GLU A 437 -3.11 -34.65 12.97
CA GLU A 437 -3.96 -35.56 13.74
C GLU A 437 -5.48 -35.31 13.53
N SER A 438 -5.85 -34.23 12.86
CA SER A 438 -7.26 -33.79 12.76
C SER A 438 -8.08 -34.49 11.68
N THR A 439 -7.55 -35.49 11.00
CA THR A 439 -8.27 -36.16 9.88
C THR A 439 -8.87 -35.17 8.89
N GLN A 440 -8.06 -34.21 8.44
CA GLN A 440 -8.37 -33.13 7.49
C GLN A 440 -9.21 -31.95 8.03
N LYS A 441 -9.55 -31.91 9.30
CA LYS A 441 -10.28 -30.76 9.87
C LYS A 441 -9.31 -29.61 10.18
N LYS A 442 -9.76 -28.38 9.93
CA LYS A 442 -9.06 -27.16 10.26
C LYS A 442 -9.57 -26.62 11.59
N PHE A 443 -8.66 -26.16 12.42
CA PHE A 443 -8.95 -25.60 13.76
C PHE A 443 -8.49 -24.15 13.82
N LEU A 444 -9.02 -23.41 14.78
CA LEU A 444 -8.58 -22.04 15.06
C LEU A 444 -7.64 -22.03 16.26
N TYR A 445 -6.53 -21.35 16.09
CA TYR A 445 -5.49 -21.15 17.10
C TYR A 445 -5.29 -19.69 17.38
N LYS A 446 -4.72 -19.36 18.54
CA LYS A 446 -4.21 -18.05 18.87
C LYS A 446 -2.79 -18.14 19.44
N GLN A 447 -1.99 -17.13 19.17
CA GLN A 447 -0.63 -16.98 19.69
C GLN A 447 -0.44 -15.55 20.18
N LYS A 448 0.13 -15.38 21.37
CA LYS A 448 0.40 -14.08 21.95
C LYS A 448 1.53 -13.38 21.20
N LEU A 449 1.34 -12.12 20.84
CA LEU A 449 2.40 -11.26 20.32
C LEU A 449 3.12 -10.62 21.52
N PRO A 450 4.46 -10.61 21.54
CA PRO A 450 5.20 -9.93 22.60
C PRO A 450 4.91 -8.43 22.54
N VAL A 451 4.52 -7.87 23.66
CA VAL A 451 4.35 -6.44 23.83
C VAL A 451 5.73 -5.86 24.15
N ARG A 452 6.27 -4.99 23.29
CA ARG A 452 7.28 -4.04 23.75
C ARG A 452 6.53 -2.91 24.45
N ASP A 453 6.72 -2.76 25.73
CA ASP A 453 6.38 -1.53 26.41
C ASP A 453 7.33 -0.45 25.85
N ASN A 454 6.75 0.60 25.24
CA ASN A 454 7.48 1.76 24.72
C ASN A 454 7.90 2.67 25.86
#